data_02fb0768ab2dd5f4f97381ee153bd2a9
#
_entry.id   02fb0768ab2dd5f4f97381ee153bd2a9
#
_cell.length_a   1.000
_cell.length_b   1.000
_cell.length_c   1.000
_cell.angle_alpha   90.00
_cell.angle_beta   90.00
_cell.angle_gamma   90.00
#
_symmetry.space_group_name_H-M   'P 1'
#
loop_
_entity.id
_entity.type
_entity.pdbx_description
1 polymer ?
#
loop_
_entity_poly.entity_id
_entity_poly.type
_entity_poly.pdbx_seq_one_letter_code
_entity_poly.pdbx_strand_id
1 'polypeptide(L)'
;NQIKEFNYNLYICCLLTYGCLLRPHQEIRLLKWSDFSDDLRFINLSGDKVKSKRNRIVPVPKYIREILHKGENQDNIFSNSKQPYNKSYFSLIWRRFKRRYPTIEPSITIYSFRHSGAIEIFKRTGSITKLQKAMGHSSINVSLTYLRGLEIPELNEEDMPMI
;
A
#
# COMPACT_ATOMS: atom_id res chain seq x y z
N ASN A 1 -1.95 -11.34 16.10
CA ASN A 1 -1.44 -10.51 15.01
C ASN A 1 0.02 -10.89 14.68
N GLN A 2 0.19 -12.08 14.12
CA GLN A 2 1.47 -12.76 13.88
C GLN A 2 2.56 -11.89 13.22
N ILE A 3 2.20 -11.07 12.21
CA ILE A 3 3.18 -10.20 11.53
C ILE A 3 3.73 -9.14 12.49
N LYS A 4 2.88 -8.52 13.30
CA LYS A 4 3.26 -7.49 14.27
C LYS A 4 4.23 -8.04 15.33
N GLU A 5 3.91 -9.22 15.86
CA GLU A 5 4.73 -9.92 16.85
C GLU A 5 6.06 -10.41 16.28
N PHE A 6 6.05 -10.82 14.99
CA PHE A 6 7.25 -11.28 14.32
C PHE A 6 8.23 -10.15 13.99
N ASN A 7 7.74 -9.04 13.38
CA ASN A 7 8.57 -7.90 13.00
C ASN A 7 7.71 -6.66 12.76
N TYR A 8 7.93 -5.63 13.56
CA TYR A 8 7.12 -4.39 13.51
C TYR A 8 7.30 -3.62 12.20
N ASN A 9 8.51 -3.56 11.62
CA ASN A 9 8.73 -2.90 10.34
C ASN A 9 7.99 -3.61 9.20
N LEU A 10 7.96 -4.93 9.21
CA LEU A 10 7.17 -5.71 8.25
C LEU A 10 5.68 -5.44 8.41
N TYR A 11 5.21 -5.35 9.64
CA TYR A 11 3.81 -5.02 9.94
C TYR A 11 3.40 -3.66 9.37
N ILE A 12 4.18 -2.61 9.65
CA ILE A 12 3.95 -1.27 9.08
C ILE A 12 4.01 -1.30 7.55
N CYS A 13 4.98 -2.02 6.97
CA CYS A 13 5.08 -2.18 5.52
C CYS A 13 3.81 -2.81 4.94
N CYS A 14 3.28 -3.88 5.53
CA CYS A 14 2.05 -4.53 5.09
C CYS A 14 0.84 -3.60 5.20
N LEU A 15 0.72 -2.84 6.29
CA LEU A 15 -0.36 -1.86 6.47
C LEU A 15 -0.32 -0.72 5.47
N LEU A 16 0.86 -0.15 5.19
CA LEU A 16 1.03 0.88 4.16
C LEU A 16 0.78 0.31 2.75
N THR A 17 1.15 -0.93 2.52
CA THR A 17 0.87 -1.63 1.25
C THR A 17 -0.62 -1.83 1.04
N TYR A 18 -1.35 -2.22 2.09
CA TYR A 18 -2.81 -2.43 2.04
C TYR A 18 -3.59 -1.11 2.03
N GLY A 19 -3.35 -0.25 3.03
CA GLY A 19 -4.19 0.92 3.29
C GLY A 19 -3.85 2.15 2.46
N CYS A 20 -2.59 2.28 2.02
CA CYS A 20 -2.12 3.39 1.20
C CYS A 20 -1.78 2.96 -0.24
N LEU A 21 -1.90 1.69 -0.55
CA LEU A 21 -1.57 1.11 -1.87
C LEU A 21 -0.16 1.49 -2.35
N LEU A 22 0.80 1.59 -1.43
CA LEU A 22 2.19 1.89 -1.76
C LEU A 22 2.96 0.62 -2.15
N ARG A 23 4.02 0.79 -2.96
CA ARG A 23 4.90 -0.31 -3.38
C ARG A 23 5.96 -0.56 -2.31
N PRO A 24 6.07 -1.80 -1.75
CA PRO A 24 6.94 -2.10 -0.61
C PRO A 24 8.41 -1.72 -0.83
N HIS A 25 8.96 -2.13 -1.97
CA HIS A 25 10.40 -2.04 -2.23
C HIS A 25 10.84 -0.71 -2.85
N GLN A 26 9.94 0.00 -3.50
CA GLN A 26 10.25 1.23 -4.24
C GLN A 26 9.78 2.50 -3.54
N GLU A 27 8.58 2.44 -2.94
CA GLU A 27 7.97 3.61 -2.29
C GLU A 27 8.13 3.51 -0.77
N ILE A 28 7.57 2.47 -0.13
CA ILE A 28 7.54 2.34 1.34
C ILE A 28 8.95 2.32 1.93
N ARG A 29 9.86 1.52 1.37
CA ARG A 29 11.23 1.39 1.87
C ARG A 29 11.98 2.74 1.91
N LEU A 30 11.64 3.66 1.02
CA LEU A 30 12.30 4.96 0.86
C LEU A 30 11.61 6.10 1.62
N LEU A 31 10.49 5.83 2.30
CA LEU A 31 9.75 6.86 3.04
C LEU A 31 10.61 7.48 4.13
N LYS A 32 10.57 8.80 4.18
CA LYS A 32 11.09 9.62 5.26
C LYS A 32 9.95 10.30 5.99
N TRP A 33 10.17 10.74 7.21
CA TRP A 33 9.16 11.51 7.95
C TRP A 33 8.79 12.82 7.26
N SER A 34 9.71 13.41 6.49
CA SER A 34 9.44 14.59 5.65
C SER A 34 8.45 14.33 4.50
N ASP A 35 8.20 13.08 4.14
CA ASP A 35 7.19 12.74 3.12
C ASP A 35 5.77 12.80 3.69
N PHE A 36 5.62 12.79 5.01
CA PHE A 36 4.32 12.89 5.68
C PHE A 36 3.95 14.34 5.98
N SER A 37 2.64 14.65 5.92
CA SER A 37 2.12 15.88 6.50
C SER A 37 2.35 15.90 8.02
N ASP A 38 2.29 17.08 8.64
CA ASP A 38 2.55 17.22 10.09
C ASP A 38 1.58 16.43 10.95
N ASP A 39 0.34 16.31 10.51
CA ASP A 39 -0.74 15.54 11.16
C ASP A 39 -0.78 14.06 10.70
N LEU A 40 0.19 13.61 9.93
CA LEU A 40 0.31 12.26 9.33
C LEU A 40 -0.87 11.85 8.45
N ARG A 41 -1.73 12.79 8.05
CA ARG A 41 -2.93 12.46 7.22
C ARG A 41 -2.59 12.12 5.78
N PHE A 42 -1.47 12.60 5.28
CA PHE A 42 -1.08 12.42 3.88
C PHE A 42 0.38 12.05 3.75
N ILE A 43 0.69 11.27 2.71
CA ILE A 43 2.04 11.00 2.24
C ILE A 43 2.19 11.68 0.88
N ASN A 44 3.21 12.54 0.75
CA ASN A 44 3.57 13.23 -0.48
C ASN A 44 4.71 12.47 -1.17
N LEU A 45 4.41 11.73 -2.20
CA LEU A 45 5.40 11.00 -2.98
C LEU A 45 5.88 11.88 -4.15
N SER A 46 7.15 12.27 -4.13
CA SER A 46 7.79 12.95 -5.25
C SER A 46 7.98 12.01 -6.45
N GLY A 47 7.99 12.58 -7.66
CA GLY A 47 8.15 11.81 -8.90
C GLY A 47 9.42 10.95 -8.95
N ASP A 48 10.51 11.36 -8.25
CA ASP A 48 11.75 10.61 -8.18
C ASP A 48 11.62 9.27 -7.41
N LYS A 49 10.66 9.19 -6.49
CA LYS A 49 10.38 7.98 -5.70
C LYS A 49 9.33 7.06 -6.34
N VAL A 50 8.61 7.52 -7.37
CA VAL A 50 7.51 6.77 -8.00
C VAL A 50 7.86 6.33 -9.41
N LYS A 51 7.50 5.08 -9.74
CA LYS A 51 7.72 4.51 -11.08
C LYS A 51 7.10 5.35 -12.21
N SER A 52 5.99 6.04 -11.94
CA SER A 52 5.29 6.89 -12.92
C SER A 52 5.91 8.27 -13.10
N LYS A 53 6.96 8.62 -12.33
CA LYS A 53 7.59 9.96 -12.29
C LYS A 53 6.60 11.12 -12.05
N ARG A 54 5.40 10.85 -11.51
CA ARG A 54 4.38 11.85 -11.19
C ARG A 54 4.24 11.97 -9.68
N ASN A 55 4.15 13.20 -9.18
CA ASN A 55 3.86 13.45 -7.78
C ASN A 55 2.48 12.88 -7.42
N ARG A 56 2.38 12.27 -6.25
CA ARG A 56 1.16 11.67 -5.75
C ARG A 56 0.97 11.97 -4.28
N ILE A 57 -0.20 12.47 -3.92
CA ILE A 57 -0.62 12.63 -2.53
C ILE A 57 -1.51 11.42 -2.17
N VAL A 58 -1.16 10.74 -1.11
CA VAL A 58 -1.85 9.51 -0.66
C VAL A 58 -2.40 9.74 0.74
N PRO A 59 -3.72 9.61 0.96
CA PRO A 59 -4.28 9.69 2.30
C PRO A 59 -3.84 8.49 3.14
N VAL A 60 -3.55 8.74 4.42
CA VAL A 60 -3.17 7.72 5.40
C VAL A 60 -4.36 7.41 6.28
N PRO A 61 -4.89 6.18 6.28
CA PRO A 61 -6.00 5.78 7.15
C PRO A 61 -5.69 5.98 8.63
N LYS A 62 -6.75 6.26 9.43
CA LYS A 62 -6.62 6.54 10.87
C LYS A 62 -5.89 5.42 11.62
N TYR A 63 -6.24 4.16 11.37
CA TYR A 63 -5.60 3.00 12.04
C TYR A 63 -4.10 2.84 11.76
N ILE A 64 -3.59 3.44 10.67
CA ILE A 64 -2.14 3.50 10.40
C ILE A 64 -1.52 4.67 11.15
N ARG A 65 -2.15 5.85 11.12
CA ARG A 65 -1.64 7.05 11.80
C ARG A 65 -1.45 6.84 13.30
N GLU A 66 -2.37 6.13 13.94
CA GLU A 66 -2.37 5.87 15.39
C GLU A 66 -1.19 5.00 15.86
N ILE A 67 -0.55 4.28 14.95
CA ILE A 67 0.60 3.42 15.27
C ILE A 67 1.93 3.94 14.72
N LEU A 68 1.92 5.06 14.01
CA LEU A 68 3.12 5.71 13.52
C LEU A 68 3.62 6.72 14.57
N HIS A 69 4.90 6.67 14.89
CA HIS A 69 5.56 7.61 15.77
C HIS A 69 6.54 8.44 14.95
N LYS A 70 6.19 9.73 14.74
CA LYS A 70 7.00 10.64 13.92
C LYS A 70 8.38 10.84 14.56
N GLY A 71 9.41 10.57 13.79
CA GLY A 71 10.81 10.85 14.11
C GLY A 71 11.32 12.11 13.43
N GLU A 72 12.64 12.23 13.31
CA GLU A 72 13.29 13.35 12.64
C GLU A 72 12.95 13.39 11.15
N ASN A 73 12.64 14.58 10.63
CA ASN A 73 12.12 14.76 9.28
C ASN A 73 12.95 14.09 8.19
N GLN A 74 14.28 14.11 8.30
CA GLN A 74 15.18 13.55 7.29
C GLN A 74 15.42 12.05 7.43
N ASP A 75 14.92 11.44 8.50
CA ASP A 75 15.13 10.04 8.76
C ASP A 75 14.10 9.17 8.04
N ASN A 76 14.57 8.02 7.59
CA ASN A 76 13.74 6.96 7.04
C ASN A 76 12.90 6.34 8.17
N ILE A 77 11.62 6.13 7.91
CA ILE A 77 10.65 5.68 8.93
C ILE A 77 10.94 4.29 9.51
N PHE A 78 11.80 3.50 8.89
CA PHE A 78 12.13 2.13 9.31
C PHE A 78 13.51 2.01 9.92
N SER A 79 14.50 2.71 9.38
CA SER A 79 15.89 2.64 9.86
C SER A 79 16.20 3.65 10.96
N ASN A 80 15.31 4.64 11.16
CA ASN A 80 15.53 5.79 12.06
C ASN A 80 16.88 6.46 11.78
N SER A 81 17.25 6.58 10.50
CA SER A 81 18.45 7.22 10.02
C SER A 81 18.22 7.79 8.62
N LYS A 82 19.13 8.62 8.14
CA LYS A 82 19.04 9.19 6.77
C LYS A 82 19.10 8.14 5.67
N GLN A 83 19.66 6.96 5.94
CA GLN A 83 19.85 5.88 4.97
C GLN A 83 18.74 4.83 5.09
N PRO A 84 18.03 4.51 3.99
CA PRO A 84 17.07 3.43 4.00
C PRO A 84 17.75 2.06 4.05
N TYR A 85 17.06 1.05 4.54
CA TYR A 85 17.51 -0.33 4.41
C TYR A 85 17.73 -0.72 2.92
N ASN A 86 18.49 -1.77 2.68
CA ASN A 86 18.78 -2.27 1.33
C ASN A 86 17.51 -2.73 0.58
N LYS A 87 17.62 -2.88 -0.75
CA LYS A 87 16.46 -3.23 -1.61
C LYS A 87 15.80 -4.56 -1.25
N SER A 88 16.56 -5.51 -0.68
CA SER A 88 16.06 -6.84 -0.33
C SER A 88 15.47 -6.92 1.08
N TYR A 89 15.52 -5.85 1.89
CA TYR A 89 15.13 -5.86 3.31
C TYR A 89 13.78 -6.51 3.55
N PHE A 90 12.72 -5.99 2.96
CA PHE A 90 11.37 -6.54 3.17
C PHE A 90 11.18 -7.93 2.58
N SER A 91 11.81 -8.23 1.43
CA SER A 91 11.76 -9.57 0.85
C SER A 91 12.41 -10.62 1.75
N LEU A 92 13.54 -10.28 2.39
CA LEU A 92 14.23 -11.17 3.31
C LEU A 92 13.41 -11.43 4.57
N ILE A 93 12.82 -10.37 5.17
CA ILE A 93 11.98 -10.51 6.37
C ILE A 93 10.71 -11.30 6.03
N TRP A 94 10.06 -11.03 4.90
CA TRP A 94 8.89 -11.77 4.45
C TRP A 94 9.19 -13.26 4.26
N ARG A 95 10.32 -13.61 3.66
CA ARG A 95 10.76 -15.00 3.51
C ARG A 95 11.01 -15.68 4.86
N ARG A 96 11.61 -14.96 5.82
CA ARG A 96 11.79 -15.47 7.21
C ARG A 96 10.43 -15.66 7.90
N PHE A 97 9.51 -14.74 7.73
CA PHE A 97 8.14 -14.83 8.24
C PHE A 97 7.43 -16.06 7.69
N LYS A 98 7.44 -16.30 6.38
CA LYS A 98 6.84 -17.51 5.78
C LYS A 98 7.47 -18.82 6.26
N ARG A 99 8.77 -18.83 6.52
CA ARG A 99 9.42 -20.03 7.14
C ARG A 99 8.94 -20.28 8.56
N ARG A 100 8.64 -19.23 9.32
CA ARG A 100 8.13 -19.35 10.70
C ARG A 100 6.65 -19.78 10.71
N TYR A 101 5.91 -19.42 9.67
CA TYR A 101 4.47 -19.70 9.53
C TYR A 101 4.20 -20.43 8.20
N PRO A 102 4.50 -21.74 8.12
CA PRO A 102 4.44 -22.52 6.88
C PRO A 102 3.01 -22.74 6.36
N THR A 103 1.99 -22.44 7.15
CA THR A 103 0.57 -22.47 6.73
C THR A 103 0.22 -21.37 5.76
N ILE A 104 1.07 -20.35 5.60
CA ILE A 104 0.86 -19.28 4.62
C ILE A 104 1.18 -19.83 3.23
N GLU A 105 0.19 -19.75 2.33
CA GLU A 105 0.36 -20.21 0.95
C GLU A 105 1.62 -19.62 0.28
N PRO A 106 2.36 -20.43 -0.49
CA PRO A 106 3.56 -19.98 -1.19
C PRO A 106 3.33 -18.79 -2.14
N SER A 107 2.15 -18.70 -2.76
CA SER A 107 1.74 -17.62 -3.67
C SER A 107 1.60 -16.26 -2.99
N ILE A 108 1.31 -16.22 -1.67
CA ILE A 108 1.11 -14.97 -0.95
C ILE A 108 2.43 -14.23 -0.76
N THR A 109 2.43 -12.97 -1.17
CA THR A 109 3.56 -12.04 -1.08
C THR A 109 3.14 -10.75 -0.37
N ILE A 110 4.08 -9.84 -0.09
CA ILE A 110 3.73 -8.51 0.42
C ILE A 110 2.83 -7.75 -0.58
N TYR A 111 3.00 -7.99 -1.88
CA TYR A 111 2.12 -7.39 -2.90
C TYR A 111 0.66 -7.87 -2.84
N SER A 112 0.40 -9.03 -2.23
CA SER A 112 -0.97 -9.50 -2.02
C SER A 112 -1.79 -8.54 -1.16
N PHE A 113 -1.15 -7.85 -0.20
CA PHE A 113 -1.79 -6.79 0.58
C PHE A 113 -2.22 -5.62 -0.30
N ARG A 114 -1.40 -5.24 -1.30
CA ARG A 114 -1.76 -4.18 -2.25
C ARG A 114 -2.94 -4.59 -3.13
N HIS A 115 -2.98 -5.85 -3.55
CA HIS A 115 -4.09 -6.40 -4.31
C HIS A 115 -5.39 -6.36 -3.50
N SER A 116 -5.36 -6.87 -2.28
CA SER A 116 -6.53 -6.86 -1.38
C SER A 116 -7.02 -5.44 -1.09
N GLY A 117 -6.10 -4.49 -0.84
CA GLY A 117 -6.45 -3.08 -0.63
C GLY A 117 -7.08 -2.44 -1.87
N ALA A 118 -6.61 -2.79 -3.07
CA ALA A 118 -7.18 -2.30 -4.33
C ALA A 118 -8.62 -2.78 -4.52
N ILE A 119 -8.88 -4.07 -4.25
CA ILE A 119 -10.22 -4.66 -4.28
C ILE A 119 -11.15 -3.94 -3.29
N GLU A 120 -10.67 -3.71 -2.06
CA GLU A 120 -11.47 -3.04 -1.03
C GLU A 120 -11.84 -1.59 -1.41
N ILE A 121 -10.92 -0.82 -1.99
CA ILE A 121 -11.22 0.52 -2.50
C ILE A 121 -12.28 0.45 -3.60
N PHE A 122 -12.14 -0.49 -4.54
CA PHE A 122 -13.13 -0.63 -5.61
C PHE A 122 -14.50 -1.02 -5.07
N LYS A 123 -14.58 -2.01 -4.19
CA LYS A 123 -15.84 -2.41 -3.54
C LYS A 123 -16.54 -1.26 -2.82
N ARG A 124 -15.76 -0.40 -2.16
CA ARG A 124 -16.29 0.76 -1.41
C ARG A 124 -16.73 1.93 -2.28
N THR A 125 -16.11 2.09 -3.43
CA THR A 125 -16.29 3.32 -4.25
C THR A 125 -16.99 3.07 -5.57
N GLY A 126 -17.04 1.82 -6.05
CA GLY A 126 -17.51 1.46 -7.39
C GLY A 126 -16.71 2.11 -8.54
N SER A 127 -15.59 2.80 -8.24
CA SER A 127 -14.92 3.68 -9.19
C SER A 127 -13.53 3.20 -9.57
N ILE A 128 -13.39 2.77 -10.82
CA ILE A 128 -12.09 2.40 -11.39
C ILE A 128 -11.13 3.59 -11.49
N THR A 129 -11.64 4.80 -11.71
CA THR A 129 -10.82 6.01 -11.77
C THR A 129 -10.27 6.41 -10.41
N LYS A 130 -11.05 6.27 -9.33
CA LYS A 130 -10.55 6.43 -7.96
C LYS A 130 -9.47 5.40 -7.64
N LEU A 131 -9.69 4.14 -8.04
CA LEU A 131 -8.70 3.08 -7.88
C LEU A 131 -7.41 3.39 -8.65
N GLN A 132 -7.51 3.79 -9.92
CA GLN A 132 -6.37 4.20 -10.74
C GLN A 132 -5.55 5.30 -10.06
N LYS A 133 -6.22 6.33 -9.56
CA LYS A 133 -5.59 7.45 -8.85
C LYS A 133 -4.90 6.97 -7.56
N ALA A 134 -5.59 6.16 -6.75
CA ALA A 134 -5.03 5.62 -5.51
C ALA A 134 -3.79 4.76 -5.74
N MET A 135 -3.79 3.95 -6.80
CA MET A 135 -2.66 3.09 -7.16
C MET A 135 -1.51 3.83 -7.88
N GLY A 136 -1.76 5.04 -8.37
CA GLY A 136 -0.81 5.81 -9.17
C GLY A 136 -0.49 5.16 -10.53
N HIS A 137 -1.50 4.53 -11.14
CA HIS A 137 -1.36 3.94 -12.47
C HIS A 137 -1.56 4.98 -13.58
N SER A 138 -0.74 4.92 -14.62
CA SER A 138 -0.87 5.78 -15.80
C SER A 138 -2.03 5.37 -16.71
N SER A 139 -2.49 4.12 -16.63
CA SER A 139 -3.55 3.55 -17.46
C SER A 139 -4.59 2.83 -16.59
N ILE A 140 -5.87 2.95 -16.96
CA ILE A 140 -6.99 2.23 -16.37
C ILE A 140 -6.82 0.72 -16.54
N ASN A 141 -6.31 0.27 -17.70
CA ASN A 141 -6.10 -1.16 -17.97
C ASN A 141 -5.21 -1.84 -16.93
N VAL A 142 -4.18 -1.13 -16.44
CA VAL A 142 -3.34 -1.65 -15.35
C VAL A 142 -4.14 -1.81 -14.05
N SER A 143 -5.08 -0.89 -13.76
CA SER A 143 -5.94 -1.00 -12.57
C SER A 143 -6.95 -2.15 -12.71
N LEU A 144 -7.48 -2.39 -13.90
CA LEU A 144 -8.40 -3.51 -14.17
C LEU A 144 -7.77 -4.87 -13.90
N THR A 145 -6.45 -5.03 -14.08
CA THR A 145 -5.77 -6.29 -13.76
C THR A 145 -5.87 -6.68 -12.29
N TYR A 146 -6.02 -5.69 -11.39
CA TYR A 146 -6.21 -5.92 -9.95
C TYR A 146 -7.62 -6.37 -9.59
N LEU A 147 -8.58 -6.18 -10.50
CA LEU A 147 -9.98 -6.55 -10.30
C LEU A 147 -10.34 -7.88 -10.97
N ARG A 148 -9.37 -8.56 -11.58
CA ARG A 148 -9.59 -9.89 -12.16
C ARG A 148 -10.01 -10.88 -11.09
N GLY A 149 -11.09 -11.62 -11.35
CA GLY A 149 -11.67 -12.59 -10.41
C GLY A 149 -12.63 -11.97 -9.39
N LEU A 150 -12.91 -10.66 -9.45
CA LEU A 150 -14.09 -10.11 -8.78
C LEU A 150 -15.35 -10.58 -9.52
N GLU A 151 -16.27 -11.16 -8.76
CA GLU A 151 -17.63 -11.36 -9.24
C GLU A 151 -18.24 -9.97 -9.46
N ILE A 152 -18.64 -9.71 -10.70
CA ILE A 152 -19.41 -8.51 -11.04
C ILE A 152 -20.87 -8.88 -10.79
N PRO A 153 -21.59 -8.18 -9.89
CA PRO A 153 -23.02 -8.41 -9.72
C PRO A 153 -23.75 -8.24 -11.06
N GLU A 154 -24.75 -9.08 -11.31
CA GLU A 154 -25.63 -8.90 -12.45
C GLU A 154 -26.33 -7.52 -12.36
N LEU A 155 -26.59 -6.91 -13.52
CA LEU A 155 -27.33 -5.65 -13.59
C LEU A 155 -28.78 -5.87 -13.13
N ASN A 156 -29.25 -5.03 -12.24
CA ASN A 156 -30.62 -4.96 -11.80
C ASN A 156 -31.33 -3.79 -12.50
N GLU A 157 -32.65 -3.76 -12.42
CA GLU A 157 -33.48 -2.68 -12.99
C GLU A 157 -33.07 -1.30 -12.45
N GLU A 158 -32.68 -1.24 -11.18
CA GLU A 158 -32.21 -0.01 -10.49
C GLU A 158 -30.88 0.54 -11.03
N ASP A 159 -30.10 -0.29 -11.72
CA ASP A 159 -28.82 0.10 -12.33
C ASP A 159 -29.03 0.74 -13.71
N MET A 160 -30.25 0.68 -14.25
CA MET A 160 -30.57 1.18 -15.58
C MET A 160 -30.86 2.69 -15.54
N PRO A 161 -30.59 3.41 -16.66
CA PRO A 161 -30.92 4.83 -16.76
C PRO A 161 -32.40 5.11 -16.50
N MET A 162 -32.68 6.02 -15.57
CA MET A 162 -34.04 6.49 -15.29
C MET A 162 -34.37 7.69 -16.18
N ILE A 163 -35.62 7.78 -16.66
CA ILE A 163 -36.17 8.90 -17.45
C ILE A 163 -37.03 9.75 -16.54
#